data_98c2d3f4932a947e47bd01148e5ea607
#
_entry.id   98c2d3f4932a947e47bd01148e5ea607
#
_cell.length_a   1.000
_cell.length_b   1.000
_cell.length_c   1.000
_cell.angle_alpha   90.00
_cell.angle_beta   90.00
_cell.angle_gamma   90.00
#
_symmetry.space_group_name_H-M   'P 1'
#
loop_
_entity.id
_entity.type
_entity.pdbx_description
1 polymer ?
#
loop_
_entity_poly.entity_id
_entity_poly.type
_entity_poly.pdbx_seq_one_letter_code
_entity_poly.pdbx_strand_id
1 'polypeptide(L)'
;MNRSILALMASGSYVLKATIRQLNNKDVRLRRRAVRKLFELDDPTAIDAFIPLLKDSDEWFRGKALMAIQRWASMKDLNLAEKLSNSKKPEERILACRIAPKVGKSSERILKKMLDDEDNLVKQNAWKNILNLNDDYIEEAIKSSDVGIRVLAVDKIQLMYKIDNDLIKKIFDDDSSRIRKKAINILKSKPELYSSGEFDDVIIRIAENDNNIQIDALIMLIESGERNELFIQKIPLWLENDDSKMIKLVVESTENKDWEEIDWLINTIMSSSNDKLISRILRRKKSIEADKYRKEILLDEDRNAILRSRVIEDLFGKEQEKEITEIIHDLESNQNESISETAKMYRKSIS
;
A
#
# COMPACT_ATOMS: atom_id res chain seq x y z
N MET A 1 3.87 52.78 5.61
CA MET A 1 2.72 51.88 5.37
C MET A 1 1.65 52.69 4.61
N ASN A 2 1.26 52.23 3.40
CA ASN A 2 0.48 53.03 2.44
C ASN A 2 -0.98 53.23 2.92
N ARG A 3 -1.52 54.45 2.86
CA ARG A 3 -2.91 54.80 3.26
C ARG A 3 -3.96 53.90 2.64
N SER A 4 -3.72 53.41 1.42
CA SER A 4 -4.59 52.46 0.73
C SER A 4 -4.66 51.07 1.41
N ILE A 5 -3.53 50.59 1.97
CA ILE A 5 -3.48 49.30 2.67
C ILE A 5 -4.23 49.41 4.01
N LEU A 6 -4.09 50.50 4.72
CA LEU A 6 -4.82 50.78 5.95
C LEU A 6 -6.33 50.86 5.74
N ALA A 7 -6.76 51.51 4.65
CA ALA A 7 -8.19 51.59 4.29
C ALA A 7 -8.76 50.21 3.91
N LEU A 8 -7.99 49.38 3.19
CA LEU A 8 -8.40 48.02 2.83
C LEU A 8 -8.51 47.11 4.07
N MET A 9 -7.54 47.19 5.01
CA MET A 9 -7.57 46.43 6.28
C MET A 9 -8.74 46.88 7.18
N ALA A 10 -9.04 48.16 7.24
CA ALA A 10 -10.16 48.68 7.99
C ALA A 10 -11.51 48.25 7.39
N SER A 11 -11.66 48.21 6.05
CA SER A 11 -12.85 47.72 5.38
C SER A 11 -13.05 46.21 5.56
N GLY A 12 -11.99 45.40 5.49
CA GLY A 12 -12.01 43.96 5.74
C GLY A 12 -12.47 43.63 7.19
N SER A 13 -11.95 44.35 8.16
CA SER A 13 -12.37 44.23 9.58
C SER A 13 -13.82 44.61 9.81
N TYR A 14 -14.34 45.61 9.09
CA TYR A 14 -15.74 46.00 9.16
C TYR A 14 -16.66 44.90 8.59
N VAL A 15 -16.34 44.40 7.40
CA VAL A 15 -17.10 43.31 6.75
C VAL A 15 -17.12 42.06 7.62
N LEU A 16 -15.98 41.68 8.20
CA LEU A 16 -15.87 40.55 9.13
C LEU A 16 -16.83 40.73 10.33
N LYS A 17 -16.72 41.84 11.04
CA LYS A 17 -17.57 42.15 12.20
C LYS A 17 -19.05 42.17 11.87
N ALA A 18 -19.42 42.77 10.74
CA ALA A 18 -20.78 42.80 10.26
C ALA A 18 -21.32 41.40 9.95
N THR A 19 -20.50 40.53 9.34
CA THR A 19 -20.85 39.16 9.01
C THR A 19 -20.99 38.28 10.29
N ILE A 20 -20.10 38.45 11.26
CA ILE A 20 -20.18 37.75 12.57
C ILE A 20 -21.51 38.06 13.27
N ARG A 21 -21.93 39.34 13.27
CA ARG A 21 -23.24 39.70 13.87
C ARG A 21 -24.41 38.96 13.23
N GLN A 22 -24.35 38.64 11.94
CA GLN A 22 -25.40 37.92 11.22
C GLN A 22 -25.51 36.44 11.62
N LEU A 23 -24.52 35.86 12.30
CA LEU A 23 -24.63 34.49 12.83
C LEU A 23 -25.75 34.34 13.88
N ASN A 24 -26.14 35.43 14.55
CA ASN A 24 -27.21 35.46 15.53
C ASN A 24 -28.56 35.93 14.94
N ASN A 25 -28.70 36.01 13.62
CA ASN A 25 -29.95 36.40 12.98
C ASN A 25 -31.06 35.35 13.21
N LYS A 26 -32.30 35.79 13.31
CA LYS A 26 -33.47 34.89 13.44
C LYS A 26 -33.75 34.11 12.17
N ASP A 27 -33.41 34.68 11.00
CA ASP A 27 -33.54 34.01 9.70
C ASP A 27 -32.37 33.03 9.47
N VAL A 28 -32.68 31.76 9.40
CA VAL A 28 -31.73 30.67 9.16
C VAL A 28 -30.98 30.86 7.81
N ARG A 29 -31.63 31.43 6.80
CA ARG A 29 -31.00 31.66 5.48
C ARG A 29 -29.90 32.72 5.60
N LEU A 30 -30.14 33.78 6.36
CA LEU A 30 -29.14 34.82 6.61
C LEU A 30 -27.99 34.29 7.47
N ARG A 31 -28.28 33.48 8.50
CA ARG A 31 -27.24 32.80 9.28
C ARG A 31 -26.36 31.91 8.40
N ARG A 32 -26.94 31.08 7.52
CA ARG A 32 -26.19 30.21 6.60
C ARG A 32 -25.35 31.01 5.61
N ARG A 33 -25.86 32.16 5.12
CA ARG A 33 -25.09 33.08 4.25
C ARG A 33 -23.89 33.65 5.01
N ALA A 34 -24.07 34.06 6.26
CA ALA A 34 -23.00 34.59 7.10
C ALA A 34 -21.89 33.53 7.32
N VAL A 35 -22.26 32.28 7.62
CA VAL A 35 -21.28 31.19 7.75
C VAL A 35 -20.47 31.03 6.47
N ARG A 36 -21.12 30.94 5.31
CA ARG A 36 -20.42 30.82 4.01
C ARG A 36 -19.46 32.00 3.79
N LYS A 37 -19.92 33.21 4.07
CA LYS A 37 -19.11 34.43 3.90
C LYS A 37 -17.90 34.45 4.81
N LEU A 38 -18.02 33.95 6.05
CA LEU A 38 -16.87 33.83 6.97
C LEU A 38 -15.83 32.82 6.49
N PHE A 39 -16.26 31.67 5.90
CA PHE A 39 -15.36 30.73 5.25
C PHE A 39 -14.68 31.30 4.00
N GLU A 40 -15.39 32.15 3.23
CA GLU A 40 -14.80 32.85 2.06
C GLU A 40 -13.77 33.90 2.49
N LEU A 41 -14.03 34.62 3.58
CA LEU A 41 -13.08 35.59 4.14
C LEU A 41 -11.83 34.93 4.69
N ASP A 42 -11.94 33.67 5.11
CA ASP A 42 -10.87 32.83 5.67
C ASP A 42 -10.04 33.54 6.77
N ASP A 43 -10.70 34.28 7.64
CA ASP A 43 -10.06 35.02 8.71
C ASP A 43 -10.11 34.22 10.02
N PRO A 44 -8.93 33.77 10.56
CA PRO A 44 -8.86 33.00 11.79
C PRO A 44 -9.45 33.70 13.01
N THR A 45 -9.57 35.03 13.02
CA THR A 45 -10.17 35.78 14.13
C THR A 45 -11.67 35.54 14.26
N ALA A 46 -12.30 34.90 13.28
CA ALA A 46 -13.70 34.49 13.33
C ALA A 46 -13.94 33.26 14.23
N ILE A 47 -12.91 32.56 14.70
CA ILE A 47 -13.03 31.31 15.44
C ILE A 47 -13.96 31.44 16.67
N ASP A 48 -13.82 32.52 17.42
CA ASP A 48 -14.62 32.78 18.63
C ASP A 48 -16.12 32.85 18.34
N ALA A 49 -16.51 33.31 17.14
CA ALA A 49 -17.87 33.39 16.72
C ALA A 49 -18.50 32.02 16.37
N PHE A 50 -17.66 31.01 16.09
CA PHE A 50 -18.11 29.64 15.80
C PHE A 50 -18.21 28.78 17.05
N ILE A 51 -17.50 29.08 18.14
CA ILE A 51 -17.55 28.28 19.38
C ILE A 51 -18.98 28.12 19.92
N PRO A 52 -19.84 29.16 20.01
CA PRO A 52 -21.22 29.01 20.44
C PRO A 52 -22.06 28.08 19.55
N LEU A 53 -21.74 28.01 18.24
CA LEU A 53 -22.45 27.18 17.28
C LEU A 53 -22.25 25.67 17.48
N LEU A 54 -21.27 25.24 18.28
CA LEU A 54 -21.12 23.84 18.72
C LEU A 54 -22.35 23.34 19.50
N LYS A 55 -23.12 24.25 20.06
CA LYS A 55 -24.39 23.96 20.82
C LYS A 55 -25.62 24.32 20.03
N ASP A 56 -25.51 24.68 18.76
CA ASP A 56 -26.69 25.04 17.94
C ASP A 56 -27.66 23.84 17.82
N SER A 57 -28.94 24.12 17.77
CA SER A 57 -29.95 23.07 17.56
C SER A 57 -29.86 22.44 16.17
N ASP A 58 -29.51 23.23 15.16
CA ASP A 58 -29.33 22.76 13.77
C ASP A 58 -27.93 22.11 13.60
N GLU A 59 -27.93 20.84 13.23
CA GLU A 59 -26.71 20.05 12.99
C GLU A 59 -25.77 20.66 11.96
N TRP A 60 -26.33 21.33 10.95
CA TRP A 60 -25.52 21.99 9.92
C TRP A 60 -24.59 23.05 10.53
N PHE A 61 -25.12 23.86 11.50
CA PHE A 61 -24.30 24.87 12.17
C PHE A 61 -23.25 24.22 13.08
N ARG A 62 -23.62 23.13 13.82
CA ARG A 62 -22.65 22.40 14.63
C ARG A 62 -21.50 21.87 13.77
N GLY A 63 -21.83 21.23 12.61
CA GLY A 63 -20.82 20.73 11.67
C GLY A 63 -19.92 21.85 11.12
N LYS A 64 -20.50 23.04 10.82
CA LYS A 64 -19.70 24.19 10.38
C LYS A 64 -18.82 24.76 11.48
N ALA A 65 -19.27 24.73 12.73
CA ALA A 65 -18.43 25.12 13.87
C ALA A 65 -17.22 24.18 14.05
N LEU A 66 -17.42 22.87 13.98
CA LEU A 66 -16.32 21.90 14.02
C LEU A 66 -15.30 22.15 12.91
N MET A 67 -15.76 22.41 11.67
CA MET A 67 -14.89 22.71 10.54
C MET A 67 -14.10 24.01 10.74
N ALA A 68 -14.76 25.08 11.19
CA ALA A 68 -14.12 26.38 11.41
C ALA A 68 -13.05 26.29 12.49
N ILE A 69 -13.36 25.65 13.63
CA ILE A 69 -12.41 25.47 14.72
C ILE A 69 -11.23 24.61 14.25
N GLN A 70 -11.49 23.50 13.53
CA GLN A 70 -10.42 22.68 12.99
C GLN A 70 -9.50 23.47 12.04
N ARG A 71 -10.07 24.35 11.19
CA ARG A 71 -9.33 25.15 10.22
C ARG A 71 -8.48 26.23 10.87
N TRP A 72 -9.06 26.99 11.80
CA TRP A 72 -8.46 28.22 12.31
C TRP A 72 -7.83 28.14 13.69
N ALA A 73 -7.97 27.02 14.41
CA ALA A 73 -7.32 26.85 15.70
C ALA A 73 -5.81 27.04 15.60
N SER A 74 -5.25 27.67 16.62
CA SER A 74 -3.86 28.06 16.74
C SER A 74 -3.35 27.90 18.17
N MET A 75 -2.11 28.30 18.44
CA MET A 75 -1.52 28.24 19.80
C MET A 75 -2.33 29.00 20.88
N LYS A 76 -3.15 29.97 20.48
CA LYS A 76 -4.00 30.73 21.41
C LYS A 76 -5.19 29.92 21.94
N ASP A 77 -5.54 28.83 21.25
CA ASP A 77 -6.76 28.08 21.49
C ASP A 77 -6.57 26.88 22.43
N LEU A 78 -5.49 26.89 23.24
CA LEU A 78 -5.19 25.83 24.20
C LEU A 78 -6.37 25.55 25.13
N ASN A 79 -6.97 26.58 25.72
CA ASN A 79 -8.12 26.43 26.63
C ASN A 79 -9.33 25.80 25.91
N LEU A 80 -9.53 26.13 24.65
CA LEU A 80 -10.57 25.50 23.84
C LEU A 80 -10.30 24.02 23.61
N ALA A 81 -9.05 23.67 23.23
CA ALA A 81 -8.65 22.28 23.03
C ALA A 81 -8.82 21.45 24.32
N GLU A 82 -8.42 21.97 25.46
CA GLU A 82 -8.61 21.34 26.79
C GLU A 82 -10.09 21.16 27.13
N LYS A 83 -10.92 22.17 26.88
CA LYS A 83 -12.37 22.06 27.08
C LYS A 83 -13.02 21.00 26.20
N LEU A 84 -12.65 20.97 24.93
CA LEU A 84 -13.16 19.99 23.98
C LEU A 84 -12.72 18.56 24.32
N SER A 85 -11.48 18.37 24.82
CA SER A 85 -10.98 17.06 25.24
C SER A 85 -11.74 16.45 26.42
N ASN A 86 -12.42 17.28 27.21
CA ASN A 86 -13.26 16.83 28.35
C ASN A 86 -14.77 16.81 28.02
N SER A 87 -15.14 16.94 26.74
CA SER A 87 -16.54 16.97 26.35
C SER A 87 -17.17 15.57 26.45
N LYS A 88 -18.48 15.54 26.78
CA LYS A 88 -19.29 14.30 26.72
C LYS A 88 -19.55 13.83 25.29
N LYS A 89 -19.39 14.71 24.30
CA LYS A 89 -19.66 14.42 22.88
C LYS A 89 -18.40 13.93 22.17
N PRO A 90 -18.41 12.73 21.60
CA PRO A 90 -17.25 12.20 20.89
C PRO A 90 -16.75 13.11 19.78
N GLU A 91 -17.65 13.75 19.01
CA GLU A 91 -17.27 14.66 17.93
C GLU A 91 -16.46 15.89 18.40
N GLU A 92 -16.73 16.38 19.61
CA GLU A 92 -15.97 17.46 20.23
C GLU A 92 -14.60 16.95 20.72
N ARG A 93 -14.52 15.73 21.27
CA ARG A 93 -13.24 15.10 21.65
C ARG A 93 -12.39 14.78 20.43
N ILE A 94 -12.99 14.32 19.31
CA ILE A 94 -12.28 14.14 18.03
C ILE A 94 -11.71 15.47 17.55
N LEU A 95 -12.49 16.55 17.64
CA LEU A 95 -12.01 17.89 17.29
C LEU A 95 -10.82 18.29 18.16
N ALA A 96 -10.87 18.02 19.48
CA ALA A 96 -9.73 18.26 20.37
C ALA A 96 -8.46 17.53 19.91
N CYS A 97 -8.58 16.24 19.51
CA CYS A 97 -7.45 15.49 18.95
C CYS A 97 -6.86 16.16 17.69
N ARG A 98 -7.72 16.66 16.80
CA ARG A 98 -7.30 17.26 15.52
C ARG A 98 -6.65 18.64 15.68
N ILE A 99 -7.05 19.41 16.70
CA ILE A 99 -6.47 20.73 16.94
C ILE A 99 -5.30 20.67 17.94
N ALA A 100 -5.15 19.61 18.72
CA ALA A 100 -4.08 19.45 19.68
C ALA A 100 -2.68 19.76 19.09
N PRO A 101 -2.29 19.26 17.90
CA PRO A 101 -0.98 19.59 17.31
C PRO A 101 -0.74 21.09 17.08
N LYS A 102 -1.81 21.90 16.99
CA LYS A 102 -1.73 23.34 16.72
C LYS A 102 -1.56 24.19 17.97
N VAL A 103 -1.82 23.63 19.17
CA VAL A 103 -1.79 24.37 20.43
C VAL A 103 -0.45 24.29 21.17
N GLY A 104 0.59 23.78 20.52
CA GLY A 104 1.97 23.85 21.00
C GLY A 104 2.31 22.79 22.06
N LYS A 105 3.15 23.15 23.05
CA LYS A 105 3.75 22.21 24.01
C LYS A 105 2.78 21.37 24.85
N SER A 106 1.53 21.76 24.96
CA SER A 106 0.49 20.99 25.68
C SER A 106 -0.21 19.94 24.85
N SER A 107 0.13 19.82 23.56
CA SER A 107 -0.51 18.88 22.61
C SER A 107 -0.48 17.45 23.11
N GLU A 108 0.69 16.99 23.54
CA GLU A 108 0.88 15.62 24.03
C GLU A 108 0.02 15.33 25.26
N ARG A 109 -0.04 16.26 26.24
CA ARG A 109 -0.87 16.12 27.43
C ARG A 109 -2.35 16.00 27.12
N ILE A 110 -2.84 16.74 26.12
CA ILE A 110 -4.24 16.70 25.67
C ILE A 110 -4.52 15.35 25.01
N LEU A 111 -3.63 14.88 24.11
CA LEU A 111 -3.79 13.63 23.38
C LEU A 111 -3.73 12.41 24.32
N LYS A 112 -2.79 12.39 25.27
CA LYS A 112 -2.67 11.31 26.27
C LYS A 112 -3.97 10.99 26.98
N LYS A 113 -4.79 11.98 27.32
CA LYS A 113 -6.08 11.76 27.96
C LYS A 113 -7.09 10.96 27.11
N MET A 114 -6.88 10.94 25.80
CA MET A 114 -7.81 10.34 24.84
C MET A 114 -7.27 9.07 24.19
N LEU A 115 -6.06 8.59 24.58
CA LEU A 115 -5.49 7.35 24.04
C LEU A 115 -6.32 6.11 24.41
N ASP A 116 -7.01 6.16 25.57
CA ASP A 116 -7.89 5.11 26.05
C ASP A 116 -9.36 5.55 26.10
N ASP A 117 -9.74 6.46 25.20
CA ASP A 117 -11.12 6.94 25.13
C ASP A 117 -12.11 5.79 24.85
N GLU A 118 -13.30 5.85 25.43
CA GLU A 118 -14.37 4.87 25.20
C GLU A 118 -14.83 4.80 23.73
N ASP A 119 -14.75 5.94 23.02
CA ASP A 119 -15.08 6.03 21.59
C ASP A 119 -13.86 5.69 20.73
N ASN A 120 -13.99 4.67 19.89
CA ASN A 120 -12.90 4.20 19.05
C ASN A 120 -12.39 5.25 18.06
N LEU A 121 -13.23 6.15 17.56
CA LEU A 121 -12.80 7.21 16.64
C LEU A 121 -12.00 8.29 17.37
N VAL A 122 -12.37 8.62 18.62
CA VAL A 122 -11.57 9.51 19.46
C VAL A 122 -10.21 8.89 19.72
N LYS A 123 -10.19 7.62 20.17
CA LYS A 123 -8.97 6.86 20.43
C LYS A 123 -8.04 6.85 19.21
N GLN A 124 -8.54 6.47 18.04
CA GLN A 124 -7.74 6.43 16.80
C GLN A 124 -7.22 7.82 16.38
N ASN A 125 -8.03 8.88 16.54
CA ASN A 125 -7.56 10.25 16.27
C ASN A 125 -6.48 10.70 17.26
N ALA A 126 -6.59 10.33 18.54
CA ALA A 126 -5.57 10.62 19.54
C ALA A 126 -4.25 9.91 19.21
N TRP A 127 -4.30 8.60 18.95
CA TRP A 127 -3.13 7.81 18.55
C TRP A 127 -2.48 8.32 17.27
N LYS A 128 -3.27 8.62 16.23
CA LYS A 128 -2.74 9.19 14.99
C LYS A 128 -1.95 10.48 15.21
N ASN A 129 -2.47 11.37 16.04
CA ASN A 129 -1.83 12.67 16.27
C ASN A 129 -0.64 12.58 17.23
N ILE A 130 -0.67 11.71 18.25
CA ILE A 130 0.45 11.56 19.18
C ILE A 130 1.65 10.89 18.49
N LEU A 131 1.43 9.90 17.63
CA LEU A 131 2.47 9.28 16.81
C LEU A 131 3.13 10.26 15.83
N ASN A 132 2.40 11.28 15.38
CA ASN A 132 2.97 12.35 14.56
C ASN A 132 3.81 13.36 15.37
N LEU A 133 3.55 13.46 16.67
CA LEU A 133 4.26 14.39 17.55
C LEU A 133 5.51 13.78 18.19
N ASN A 134 5.45 12.49 18.52
CA ASN A 134 6.51 11.84 19.28
C ASN A 134 6.59 10.34 18.93
N ASP A 135 7.74 9.93 18.42
CA ASP A 135 8.02 8.56 17.98
C ASP A 135 8.13 7.58 19.17
N ASP A 136 8.31 8.04 20.40
CA ASP A 136 8.38 7.20 21.61
C ASP A 136 7.10 6.36 21.82
N TYR A 137 5.98 6.78 21.24
CA TYR A 137 4.70 6.06 21.32
C TYR A 137 4.57 4.90 20.34
N ILE A 138 5.51 4.73 19.41
CA ILE A 138 5.44 3.67 18.38
C ILE A 138 5.41 2.28 19.02
N GLU A 139 6.28 2.02 20.00
CA GLU A 139 6.34 0.71 20.66
C GLU A 139 5.06 0.37 21.45
N GLU A 140 4.44 1.35 22.07
CA GLU A 140 3.18 1.18 22.76
C GLU A 140 2.03 0.92 21.77
N ALA A 141 2.00 1.70 20.69
CA ALA A 141 0.98 1.57 19.64
C ALA A 141 1.02 0.20 18.93
N ILE A 142 2.22 -0.35 18.68
CA ILE A 142 2.38 -1.69 18.07
C ILE A 142 1.83 -2.79 19.00
N LYS A 143 1.91 -2.62 20.30
CA LYS A 143 1.40 -3.59 21.29
C LYS A 143 -0.10 -3.44 21.57
N SER A 144 -0.77 -2.49 20.95
CA SER A 144 -2.20 -2.26 21.15
C SER A 144 -3.04 -3.49 20.74
N SER A 145 -4.08 -3.80 21.51
CA SER A 145 -5.08 -4.80 21.13
C SER A 145 -5.91 -4.37 19.92
N ASP A 146 -6.01 -3.05 19.65
CA ASP A 146 -6.74 -2.49 18.50
C ASP A 146 -5.85 -2.54 17.24
N VAL A 147 -6.24 -3.36 16.26
CA VAL A 147 -5.56 -3.46 14.96
C VAL A 147 -5.45 -2.11 14.26
N GLY A 148 -6.44 -1.22 14.41
CA GLY A 148 -6.43 0.11 13.81
C GLY A 148 -5.29 0.97 14.37
N ILE A 149 -5.00 0.88 15.68
CA ILE A 149 -3.88 1.58 16.31
C ILE A 149 -2.55 0.99 15.83
N ARG A 150 -2.42 -0.35 15.78
CA ARG A 150 -1.22 -1.00 15.25
C ARG A 150 -0.96 -0.60 13.79
N VAL A 151 -2.02 -0.48 12.97
CA VAL A 151 -1.91 0.04 11.58
C VAL A 151 -1.35 1.45 11.55
N LEU A 152 -1.83 2.36 12.44
CA LEU A 152 -1.31 3.74 12.51
C LEU A 152 0.17 3.78 12.87
N ALA A 153 0.62 2.90 13.79
CA ALA A 153 2.02 2.78 14.15
C ALA A 153 2.87 2.32 12.95
N VAL A 154 2.43 1.29 12.23
CA VAL A 154 3.16 0.80 11.05
C VAL A 154 3.17 1.83 9.91
N ASP A 155 2.09 2.58 9.70
CA ASP A 155 2.07 3.69 8.75
C ASP A 155 3.08 4.79 9.13
N LYS A 156 3.24 5.06 10.41
CA LYS A 156 4.25 6.01 10.90
C LYS A 156 5.67 5.49 10.68
N ILE A 157 5.93 4.20 10.98
CA ILE A 157 7.22 3.56 10.77
C ILE A 157 7.65 3.62 9.30
N GLN A 158 6.71 3.39 8.38
CA GLN A 158 6.99 3.48 6.94
C GLN A 158 7.54 4.84 6.52
N LEU A 159 7.14 5.91 7.21
CA LEU A 159 7.59 7.29 6.94
C LEU A 159 8.93 7.65 7.61
N MET A 160 9.43 6.82 8.52
CA MET A 160 10.69 7.08 9.22
C MET A 160 11.88 6.93 8.26
N TYR A 161 12.87 7.81 8.41
CA TYR A 161 14.10 7.75 7.62
C TYR A 161 14.96 6.54 7.99
N LYS A 162 15.08 6.23 9.28
CA LYS A 162 15.75 5.04 9.81
C LYS A 162 14.73 4.18 10.54
N ILE A 163 14.72 2.91 10.25
CA ILE A 163 13.84 1.94 10.90
C ILE A 163 14.75 0.91 11.57
N ASP A 164 14.41 0.56 12.80
CA ASP A 164 15.06 -0.53 13.52
C ASP A 164 14.56 -1.88 12.96
N ASN A 165 15.49 -2.78 12.62
CA ASN A 165 15.16 -4.10 12.10
C ASN A 165 14.35 -4.92 13.10
N ASP A 166 14.60 -4.80 14.39
CA ASP A 166 13.81 -5.48 15.43
C ASP A 166 12.36 -5.02 15.46
N LEU A 167 12.12 -3.76 15.10
CA LEU A 167 10.77 -3.22 14.97
C LEU A 167 10.03 -3.84 13.78
N ILE A 168 10.71 -4.03 12.65
CA ILE A 168 10.14 -4.69 11.47
C ILE A 168 9.85 -6.17 11.79
N LYS A 169 10.73 -6.88 12.48
CA LYS A 169 10.50 -8.26 12.91
C LYS A 169 9.26 -8.37 13.77
N LYS A 170 9.07 -7.45 14.74
CA LYS A 170 7.83 -7.40 15.56
C LYS A 170 6.57 -7.22 14.71
N ILE A 171 6.63 -6.42 13.61
CA ILE A 171 5.50 -6.23 12.69
C ILE A 171 5.21 -7.52 11.91
N PHE A 172 6.23 -8.27 11.53
CA PHE A 172 6.05 -9.57 10.87
C PHE A 172 5.46 -10.64 11.79
N ASP A 173 5.64 -10.53 13.11
CA ASP A 173 5.07 -11.43 14.09
C ASP A 173 3.64 -11.03 14.55
N ASP A 174 3.07 -9.98 13.97
CA ASP A 174 1.70 -9.55 14.27
C ASP A 174 0.68 -10.63 13.87
N ASP A 175 -0.36 -10.80 14.67
CA ASP A 175 -1.45 -11.75 14.41
C ASP A 175 -2.31 -11.35 13.19
N SER A 176 -2.33 -10.07 12.82
CA SER A 176 -3.07 -9.56 11.67
C SER A 176 -2.26 -9.65 10.38
N SER A 177 -2.74 -10.42 9.41
CA SER A 177 -2.15 -10.47 8.06
C SER A 177 -2.08 -9.10 7.38
N ARG A 178 -3.02 -8.20 7.70
CA ARG A 178 -3.01 -6.82 7.21
C ARG A 178 -1.77 -6.05 7.67
N ILE A 179 -1.30 -6.30 8.90
CA ILE A 179 -0.12 -5.66 9.47
C ILE A 179 1.14 -6.30 8.89
N ARG A 180 1.21 -7.65 8.84
CA ARG A 180 2.34 -8.36 8.21
C ARG A 180 2.53 -7.96 6.75
N LYS A 181 1.44 -7.75 5.99
CA LYS A 181 1.50 -7.22 4.62
C LYS A 181 2.14 -5.83 4.54
N LYS A 182 1.88 -4.96 5.52
CA LYS A 182 2.53 -3.65 5.58
C LYS A 182 4.03 -3.76 5.84
N ALA A 183 4.51 -4.74 6.61
CA ALA A 183 5.94 -5.00 6.77
C ALA A 183 6.61 -5.34 5.44
N ILE A 184 5.99 -6.20 4.61
CA ILE A 184 6.46 -6.46 3.24
C ILE A 184 6.54 -5.16 2.44
N ASN A 185 5.52 -4.31 2.49
CA ASN A 185 5.51 -3.04 1.77
C ASN A 185 6.61 -2.07 2.25
N ILE A 186 6.94 -2.09 3.55
CA ILE A 186 8.07 -1.30 4.10
C ILE A 186 9.37 -1.79 3.47
N LEU A 187 9.64 -3.09 3.47
CA LEU A 187 10.84 -3.66 2.87
C LEU A 187 10.93 -3.37 1.37
N LYS A 188 9.82 -3.50 0.63
CA LYS A 188 9.76 -3.13 -0.81
C LYS A 188 10.08 -1.65 -1.06
N SER A 189 9.64 -0.76 -0.17
CA SER A 189 9.89 0.68 -0.30
C SER A 189 11.28 1.11 0.16
N LYS A 190 12.02 0.22 0.84
CA LYS A 190 13.33 0.46 1.43
C LYS A 190 14.28 -0.73 1.14
N PRO A 191 14.73 -0.85 -0.12
CA PRO A 191 15.57 -1.98 -0.54
C PRO A 191 16.84 -2.16 0.31
N GLU A 192 17.37 -1.06 0.86
CA GLU A 192 18.54 -1.06 1.74
C GLU A 192 18.35 -1.88 3.02
N LEU A 193 17.11 -2.00 3.52
CA LEU A 193 16.80 -2.85 4.69
C LEU A 193 16.79 -4.33 4.30
N TYR A 194 16.34 -4.64 3.10
CA TYR A 194 16.21 -6.01 2.65
C TYR A 194 17.52 -6.60 2.12
N SER A 195 18.43 -5.77 1.58
CA SER A 195 19.70 -6.20 1.01
C SER A 195 20.66 -6.91 1.99
N SER A 196 20.40 -6.80 3.29
CA SER A 196 21.20 -7.47 4.32
C SER A 196 20.95 -8.98 4.46
N GLY A 197 19.87 -9.50 3.86
CA GLY A 197 19.41 -10.90 4.05
C GLY A 197 18.80 -11.19 5.45
N GLU A 198 18.72 -10.21 6.31
CA GLU A 198 18.28 -10.37 7.71
C GLU A 198 16.81 -10.78 7.85
N PHE A 199 16.02 -10.55 6.80
CA PHE A 199 14.58 -10.84 6.78
C PHE A 199 14.21 -12.09 5.98
N ASP A 200 15.17 -12.78 5.35
CA ASP A 200 14.90 -13.91 4.46
C ASP A 200 14.12 -15.02 5.15
N ASP A 201 14.55 -15.44 6.34
CA ASP A 201 13.86 -16.49 7.12
C ASP A 201 12.42 -16.10 7.46
N VAL A 202 12.16 -14.82 7.76
CA VAL A 202 10.83 -14.31 8.08
C VAL A 202 9.95 -14.31 6.83
N ILE A 203 10.47 -13.85 5.70
CA ILE A 203 9.75 -13.83 4.43
C ILE A 203 9.42 -15.25 3.96
N ILE A 204 10.38 -16.17 4.05
CA ILE A 204 10.18 -17.59 3.74
C ILE A 204 9.07 -18.18 4.62
N ARG A 205 9.14 -17.98 5.95
CA ARG A 205 8.11 -18.44 6.88
C ARG A 205 6.72 -17.92 6.53
N ILE A 206 6.61 -16.66 6.10
CA ILE A 206 5.36 -16.07 5.66
C ILE A 206 4.88 -16.70 4.35
N ALA A 207 5.76 -16.89 3.39
CA ALA A 207 5.44 -17.55 2.14
C ALA A 207 4.95 -18.99 2.35
N GLU A 208 5.42 -19.66 3.40
CA GLU A 208 4.99 -21.03 3.74
C GLU A 208 3.65 -21.10 4.49
N ASN A 209 3.41 -20.17 5.40
CA ASN A 209 2.38 -20.35 6.43
C ASN A 209 1.25 -19.32 6.39
N ASP A 210 1.36 -18.26 5.58
CA ASP A 210 0.35 -17.20 5.53
C ASP A 210 -0.32 -17.09 4.15
N ASN A 211 -1.36 -17.85 3.95
CA ASN A 211 -2.11 -17.86 2.68
C ASN A 211 -2.62 -16.49 2.25
N ASN A 212 -2.79 -15.54 3.17
CA ASN A 212 -3.31 -14.20 2.83
C ASN A 212 -2.27 -13.31 2.16
N ILE A 213 -0.99 -13.50 2.49
CA ILE A 213 0.12 -12.67 1.99
C ILE A 213 1.26 -13.48 1.36
N GLN A 214 1.05 -14.77 1.19
CA GLN A 214 2.01 -15.68 0.53
C GLN A 214 2.49 -15.14 -0.81
N ILE A 215 1.57 -14.64 -1.63
CA ILE A 215 1.88 -14.10 -2.96
C ILE A 215 2.77 -12.84 -2.85
N ASP A 216 2.45 -11.95 -1.91
CA ASP A 216 3.26 -10.73 -1.71
C ASP A 216 4.69 -11.06 -1.25
N ALA A 217 4.84 -12.09 -0.40
CA ALA A 217 6.14 -12.59 0.06
C ALA A 217 6.93 -13.22 -1.10
N LEU A 218 6.31 -14.08 -1.91
CA LEU A 218 6.93 -14.69 -3.08
C LEU A 218 7.40 -13.66 -4.11
N ILE A 219 6.56 -12.65 -4.41
CA ILE A 219 6.94 -11.58 -5.32
C ILE A 219 8.17 -10.85 -4.80
N MET A 220 8.20 -10.54 -3.51
CA MET A 220 9.34 -9.87 -2.89
C MET A 220 10.63 -10.67 -3.03
N LEU A 221 10.57 -11.97 -2.77
CA LEU A 221 11.72 -12.86 -2.91
C LEU A 221 12.22 -12.95 -4.37
N ILE A 222 11.29 -12.96 -5.34
CA ILE A 222 11.64 -12.96 -6.77
C ILE A 222 12.26 -11.62 -7.19
N GLU A 223 11.69 -10.51 -6.73
CA GLU A 223 12.15 -9.17 -7.09
C GLU A 223 13.51 -8.83 -6.50
N SER A 224 13.85 -9.37 -5.34
CA SER A 224 15.14 -9.14 -4.69
C SER A 224 16.29 -9.87 -5.37
N GLY A 225 16.00 -10.93 -6.14
CA GLY A 225 17.01 -11.80 -6.75
C GLY A 225 17.82 -12.59 -5.72
N GLU A 226 17.37 -12.67 -4.49
CA GLU A 226 18.03 -13.42 -3.41
C GLU A 226 18.15 -14.89 -3.76
N ARG A 227 19.37 -15.43 -3.60
CA ARG A 227 19.76 -16.79 -3.96
C ARG A 227 19.92 -17.65 -2.71
N ASN A 228 19.00 -17.56 -1.78
CA ASN A 228 19.02 -18.46 -0.65
C ASN A 228 18.68 -19.88 -1.14
N GLU A 229 19.58 -20.84 -0.93
CA GLU A 229 19.40 -22.23 -1.39
C GLU A 229 18.12 -22.86 -0.85
N LEU A 230 17.75 -22.57 0.39
CA LEU A 230 16.51 -23.04 1.00
C LEU A 230 15.29 -22.51 0.26
N PHE A 231 15.34 -21.26 -0.16
CA PHE A 231 14.29 -20.59 -0.91
C PHE A 231 14.13 -21.18 -2.32
N ILE A 232 15.24 -21.40 -3.03
CA ILE A 232 15.26 -22.01 -4.37
C ILE A 232 14.58 -23.40 -4.34
N GLN A 233 14.83 -24.20 -3.31
CA GLN A 233 14.21 -25.52 -3.16
C GLN A 233 12.70 -25.47 -2.91
N LYS A 234 12.20 -24.40 -2.31
CA LYS A 234 10.78 -24.28 -1.91
C LYS A 234 9.87 -23.65 -2.97
N ILE A 235 10.40 -22.81 -3.85
CA ILE A 235 9.59 -22.20 -4.92
C ILE A 235 8.79 -23.23 -5.73
N PRO A 236 9.36 -24.33 -6.21
CA PRO A 236 8.59 -25.32 -6.97
C PRO A 236 7.43 -25.86 -6.16
N LEU A 237 7.61 -26.19 -4.89
CA LEU A 237 6.57 -26.72 -3.99
C LEU A 237 5.42 -25.72 -3.81
N TRP A 238 5.72 -24.43 -3.70
CA TRP A 238 4.70 -23.37 -3.57
C TRP A 238 3.93 -23.14 -4.86
N LEU A 239 4.54 -23.40 -6.01
CA LEU A 239 3.93 -23.23 -7.33
C LEU A 239 3.18 -24.47 -7.82
N GLU A 240 3.35 -25.63 -7.17
CA GLU A 240 2.67 -26.89 -7.53
C GLU A 240 1.15 -26.82 -7.37
N ASN A 241 0.63 -25.98 -6.50
CA ASN A 241 -0.80 -25.87 -6.20
C ASN A 241 -1.64 -25.24 -7.33
N ASP A 242 -1.07 -25.04 -8.52
CA ASP A 242 -1.74 -24.57 -9.75
C ASP A 242 -2.62 -23.31 -9.57
N ASP A 243 -2.29 -22.45 -8.60
CA ASP A 243 -2.98 -21.19 -8.39
C ASP A 243 -2.72 -20.25 -9.57
N SER A 244 -3.75 -20.06 -10.38
CA SER A 244 -3.66 -19.23 -11.59
C SER A 244 -3.30 -17.78 -11.31
N LYS A 245 -3.61 -17.26 -10.11
CA LYS A 245 -3.23 -15.91 -9.69
C LYS A 245 -1.74 -15.85 -9.38
N MET A 246 -1.22 -16.83 -8.64
CA MET A 246 0.20 -16.91 -8.33
C MET A 246 1.04 -17.04 -9.59
N ILE A 247 0.65 -17.96 -10.51
CA ILE A 247 1.30 -18.13 -11.80
C ILE A 247 1.33 -16.82 -12.58
N LYS A 248 0.20 -16.11 -12.63
CA LYS A 248 0.11 -14.82 -13.32
C LYS A 248 1.08 -13.79 -12.71
N LEU A 249 1.10 -13.66 -11.41
CA LEU A 249 1.95 -12.69 -10.70
C LEU A 249 3.43 -12.99 -10.85
N VAL A 250 3.86 -14.24 -10.77
CA VAL A 250 5.25 -14.64 -11.03
C VAL A 250 5.66 -14.29 -12.46
N VAL A 251 4.80 -14.59 -13.44
CA VAL A 251 5.07 -14.24 -14.84
C VAL A 251 5.18 -12.72 -15.03
N GLU A 252 4.29 -11.93 -14.43
CA GLU A 252 4.32 -10.47 -14.52
C GLU A 252 5.55 -9.88 -13.84
N SER A 253 5.97 -10.41 -12.69
CA SER A 253 7.17 -9.94 -11.98
C SER A 253 8.48 -10.22 -12.75
N THR A 254 8.48 -11.22 -13.63
CA THR A 254 9.66 -11.56 -14.46
C THR A 254 9.63 -10.91 -15.84
N GLU A 255 8.52 -10.31 -16.27
CA GLU A 255 8.31 -9.86 -17.65
C GLU A 255 9.33 -8.83 -18.11
N ASN A 256 9.65 -7.86 -17.26
CA ASN A 256 10.56 -6.75 -17.58
C ASN A 256 11.99 -6.93 -17.07
N LYS A 257 12.33 -8.11 -16.54
CA LYS A 257 13.68 -8.41 -16.06
C LYS A 257 14.52 -9.06 -17.16
N ASP A 258 15.80 -8.75 -17.21
CA ASP A 258 16.73 -9.42 -18.09
C ASP A 258 16.93 -10.88 -17.66
N TRP A 259 17.35 -11.73 -18.60
CA TRP A 259 17.50 -13.16 -18.33
C TRP A 259 18.46 -13.45 -17.18
N GLU A 260 19.57 -12.74 -17.14
CA GLU A 260 20.59 -12.88 -16.10
C GLU A 260 20.06 -12.64 -14.68
N GLU A 261 19.08 -11.74 -14.54
CA GLU A 261 18.45 -11.44 -13.27
C GLU A 261 17.51 -12.55 -12.77
N ILE A 262 16.95 -13.33 -13.69
CA ILE A 262 15.95 -14.36 -13.39
C ILE A 262 16.43 -15.79 -13.69
N ASP A 263 17.66 -15.98 -14.15
CA ASP A 263 18.18 -17.30 -14.55
C ASP A 263 18.06 -18.34 -13.42
N TRP A 264 18.37 -17.95 -12.20
CA TRP A 264 18.21 -18.80 -11.01
C TRP A 264 16.75 -19.28 -10.81
N LEU A 265 15.78 -18.39 -11.03
CA LEU A 265 14.35 -18.70 -10.91
C LEU A 265 13.90 -19.61 -12.05
N ILE A 266 14.35 -19.32 -13.28
CA ILE A 266 14.03 -20.13 -14.46
C ILE A 266 14.58 -21.54 -14.30
N ASN A 267 15.85 -21.69 -13.90
CA ASN A 267 16.46 -23.00 -13.63
C ASN A 267 15.66 -23.80 -12.58
N THR A 268 15.24 -23.13 -11.51
CA THR A 268 14.43 -23.74 -10.46
C THR A 268 13.05 -24.18 -10.97
N ILE A 269 12.38 -23.35 -11.78
CA ILE A 269 11.07 -23.65 -12.35
C ILE A 269 11.17 -24.76 -13.41
N MET A 270 12.21 -24.73 -14.24
CA MET A 270 12.45 -25.76 -15.25
C MET A 270 12.69 -27.14 -14.64
N SER A 271 13.20 -27.21 -13.40
CA SER A 271 13.32 -28.46 -12.63
C SER A 271 12.01 -28.91 -12.01
N SER A 272 10.98 -28.09 -12.02
CA SER A 272 9.66 -28.39 -11.45
C SER A 272 8.73 -29.05 -12.49
N SER A 273 7.63 -29.61 -12.00
CA SER A 273 6.55 -30.16 -12.83
C SER A 273 5.51 -29.11 -13.26
N ASN A 274 5.72 -27.82 -12.99
CA ASN A 274 4.75 -26.75 -13.28
C ASN A 274 4.82 -26.29 -14.74
N ASP A 275 4.35 -27.13 -15.65
CA ASP A 275 4.34 -26.89 -17.10
C ASP A 275 3.61 -25.60 -17.50
N LYS A 276 2.59 -25.20 -16.74
CA LYS A 276 1.85 -23.96 -17.04
C LYS A 276 2.70 -22.72 -16.82
N LEU A 277 3.49 -22.71 -15.75
CA LEU A 277 4.36 -21.60 -15.44
C LEU A 277 5.50 -21.50 -16.43
N ILE A 278 6.14 -22.64 -16.74
CA ILE A 278 7.21 -22.76 -17.73
C ILE A 278 6.74 -22.19 -19.10
N SER A 279 5.61 -22.69 -19.62
CA SER A 279 5.04 -22.22 -20.88
C SER A 279 4.80 -20.70 -20.88
N ARG A 280 4.20 -20.15 -19.81
CA ARG A 280 3.88 -18.72 -19.74
C ARG A 280 5.13 -17.82 -19.69
N ILE A 281 6.16 -18.24 -18.98
CA ILE A 281 7.44 -17.48 -18.92
C ILE A 281 8.11 -17.51 -20.28
N LEU A 282 8.30 -18.68 -20.89
CA LEU A 282 8.93 -18.82 -22.18
C LEU A 282 8.19 -18.04 -23.28
N ARG A 283 6.86 -18.03 -23.27
CA ARG A 283 6.06 -17.28 -24.24
C ARG A 283 6.38 -15.79 -24.28
N ARG A 284 6.73 -15.20 -23.14
CA ARG A 284 7.02 -13.76 -22.99
C ARG A 284 8.49 -13.40 -23.20
N LYS A 285 9.39 -14.37 -23.11
CA LYS A 285 10.85 -14.16 -23.26
C LYS A 285 11.30 -14.50 -24.65
N LYS A 286 11.97 -13.55 -25.28
CA LYS A 286 12.57 -13.67 -26.62
C LYS A 286 14.07 -13.44 -26.49
N SER A 287 14.81 -14.45 -26.07
CA SER A 287 16.25 -14.40 -25.92
C SER A 287 16.88 -15.75 -26.31
N ILE A 288 18.18 -15.75 -26.57
CA ILE A 288 18.95 -16.97 -26.93
C ILE A 288 18.81 -18.02 -25.79
N GLU A 289 18.82 -17.55 -24.55
CA GLU A 289 18.68 -18.40 -23.37
C GLU A 289 17.29 -19.05 -23.32
N ALA A 290 16.23 -18.27 -23.60
CA ALA A 290 14.87 -18.83 -23.69
C ALA A 290 14.76 -19.87 -24.82
N ASP A 291 15.46 -19.66 -25.94
CA ASP A 291 15.49 -20.61 -27.06
C ASP A 291 16.25 -21.89 -26.69
N LYS A 292 17.31 -21.80 -25.86
CA LYS A 292 17.95 -22.98 -25.30
C LYS A 292 16.97 -23.84 -24.51
N TYR A 293 16.19 -23.26 -23.60
CA TYR A 293 15.18 -24.01 -22.85
C TYR A 293 14.06 -24.56 -23.72
N ARG A 294 13.62 -23.84 -24.77
CA ARG A 294 12.67 -24.36 -25.75
C ARG A 294 13.19 -25.63 -26.45
N LYS A 295 14.47 -25.60 -26.88
CA LYS A 295 15.12 -26.77 -27.50
C LYS A 295 15.16 -27.96 -26.52
N GLU A 296 15.58 -27.73 -25.27
CA GLU A 296 15.61 -28.77 -24.24
C GLU A 296 14.23 -29.40 -24.03
N ILE A 297 13.17 -28.58 -23.90
CA ILE A 297 11.78 -29.09 -23.71
C ILE A 297 11.31 -29.86 -24.94
N LEU A 298 11.62 -29.40 -26.15
CA LEU A 298 11.17 -30.07 -27.38
C LEU A 298 11.88 -31.40 -27.61
N LEU A 299 13.12 -31.55 -27.16
CA LEU A 299 13.90 -32.77 -27.27
C LEU A 299 13.64 -33.78 -26.14
N ASP A 300 13.16 -33.32 -24.98
CA ASP A 300 12.91 -34.18 -23.82
C ASP A 300 11.59 -34.97 -24.03
N GLU A 301 11.72 -36.27 -24.31
CA GLU A 301 10.58 -37.17 -24.54
C GLU A 301 9.78 -37.45 -23.27
N ASP A 302 10.38 -37.29 -22.09
CA ASP A 302 9.72 -37.52 -20.79
C ASP A 302 8.85 -36.31 -20.39
N ARG A 303 9.02 -35.16 -21.05
CA ARG A 303 8.19 -33.98 -20.81
C ARG A 303 6.78 -34.14 -21.34
N ASN A 304 5.84 -33.55 -20.60
CA ASN A 304 4.42 -33.56 -20.93
C ASN A 304 4.17 -33.07 -22.37
N ALA A 305 3.47 -33.87 -23.13
CA ALA A 305 3.14 -33.59 -24.54
C ALA A 305 2.40 -32.25 -24.73
N ILE A 306 1.58 -31.83 -23.74
CA ILE A 306 0.86 -30.55 -23.77
C ILE A 306 1.86 -29.39 -23.66
N LEU A 307 2.88 -29.50 -22.82
CA LEU A 307 3.93 -28.47 -22.73
C LEU A 307 4.69 -28.37 -24.05
N ARG A 308 5.12 -29.48 -24.58
CA ARG A 308 5.86 -29.53 -25.87
C ARG A 308 5.03 -28.93 -27.01
N SER A 309 3.77 -29.27 -27.13
CA SER A 309 2.87 -28.67 -28.13
C SER A 309 2.70 -27.15 -27.91
N ARG A 310 2.52 -26.68 -26.70
CA ARG A 310 2.42 -25.24 -26.41
C ARG A 310 3.68 -24.46 -26.74
N VAL A 311 4.86 -25.04 -26.50
CA VAL A 311 6.13 -24.40 -26.88
C VAL A 311 6.19 -24.23 -28.42
N ILE A 312 5.69 -25.21 -29.20
CA ILE A 312 5.60 -25.06 -30.66
C ILE A 312 4.56 -24.01 -31.06
N GLU A 313 3.37 -24.01 -30.43
CA GLU A 313 2.31 -23.02 -30.70
C GLU A 313 2.79 -21.58 -30.49
N ASP A 314 3.58 -21.34 -29.44
CA ASP A 314 4.11 -20.00 -29.12
C ASP A 314 5.08 -19.46 -30.19
N LEU A 315 5.56 -20.33 -31.08
CA LEU A 315 6.46 -20.00 -32.19
C LEU A 315 5.73 -19.80 -33.53
N PHE A 316 4.41 -20.01 -33.60
CA PHE A 316 3.63 -19.86 -34.85
C PHE A 316 3.79 -18.48 -35.49
N GLY A 317 3.95 -18.45 -36.79
CA GLY A 317 4.11 -17.23 -37.59
C GLY A 317 5.42 -16.48 -37.34
N LYS A 318 6.40 -17.12 -36.72
CA LYS A 318 7.72 -16.54 -36.44
C LYS A 318 8.80 -17.41 -37.04
N GLU A 319 9.68 -16.82 -37.84
CA GLU A 319 10.92 -17.49 -38.25
C GLU A 319 11.78 -17.69 -36.99
N GLN A 320 12.26 -18.91 -36.83
CA GLN A 320 13.14 -19.34 -35.75
C GLN A 320 14.54 -19.62 -36.27
N GLU A 321 15.49 -19.75 -35.33
CA GLU A 321 16.79 -20.28 -35.65
C GLU A 321 16.67 -21.65 -36.36
N LYS A 322 17.60 -21.92 -37.29
CA LYS A 322 17.57 -23.13 -38.10
C LYS A 322 17.43 -24.41 -37.26
N GLU A 323 18.15 -24.49 -36.15
CA GLU A 323 18.14 -25.63 -35.25
C GLU A 323 16.76 -25.89 -34.61
N ILE A 324 16.04 -24.86 -34.15
CA ILE A 324 14.66 -25.02 -33.60
C ILE A 324 13.72 -25.47 -34.72
N THR A 325 13.86 -24.91 -35.89
CA THR A 325 13.05 -25.29 -37.07
C THR A 325 13.26 -26.76 -37.46
N GLU A 326 14.51 -27.24 -37.43
CA GLU A 326 14.83 -28.65 -37.68
C GLU A 326 14.22 -29.58 -36.63
N ILE A 327 14.34 -29.24 -35.34
CA ILE A 327 13.72 -29.98 -34.22
C ILE A 327 12.21 -30.07 -34.41
N ILE A 328 11.53 -28.96 -34.71
CA ILE A 328 10.08 -28.98 -34.93
C ILE A 328 9.71 -29.81 -36.16
N HIS A 329 10.53 -29.79 -37.22
CA HIS A 329 10.29 -30.61 -38.40
C HIS A 329 10.39 -32.11 -38.09
N ASP A 330 11.38 -32.55 -37.30
CA ASP A 330 11.51 -33.93 -36.87
C ASP A 330 10.29 -34.39 -36.02
N LEU A 331 9.74 -33.44 -35.20
CA LEU A 331 8.53 -33.71 -34.41
C LEU A 331 7.24 -33.88 -35.24
N GLU A 332 7.22 -33.57 -36.55
CA GLU A 332 6.09 -33.90 -37.43
C GLU A 332 5.81 -35.41 -37.49
N SER A 333 6.83 -36.23 -37.21
CA SER A 333 6.76 -37.68 -37.17
C SER A 333 6.63 -38.26 -35.75
N ASN A 334 6.38 -37.42 -34.76
CA ASN A 334 6.26 -37.84 -33.36
C ASN A 334 5.09 -38.81 -33.16
N GLN A 335 5.27 -39.80 -32.29
CA GLN A 335 4.21 -40.78 -31.95
C GLN A 335 3.02 -40.13 -31.24
N ASN A 336 3.22 -39.03 -30.53
CA ASN A 336 2.13 -38.29 -29.91
C ASN A 336 1.46 -37.39 -30.96
N GLU A 337 0.17 -37.67 -31.22
CA GLU A 337 -0.63 -36.99 -32.24
C GLU A 337 -0.70 -35.47 -32.02
N SER A 338 -0.84 -35.01 -30.78
CA SER A 338 -0.90 -33.58 -30.46
C SER A 338 0.40 -32.87 -30.85
N ILE A 339 1.56 -33.44 -30.56
CA ILE A 339 2.86 -32.88 -30.94
C ILE A 339 3.03 -32.87 -32.45
N SER A 340 2.74 -34.00 -33.10
CA SER A 340 2.85 -34.14 -34.54
C SER A 340 1.96 -33.15 -35.31
N GLU A 341 0.69 -33.01 -34.92
CA GLU A 341 -0.22 -32.06 -35.55
C GLU A 341 0.22 -30.60 -35.35
N THR A 342 0.65 -30.26 -34.12
CA THR A 342 1.11 -28.90 -33.81
C THR A 342 2.40 -28.55 -34.62
N ALA A 343 3.31 -29.50 -34.79
CA ALA A 343 4.50 -29.31 -35.60
C ALA A 343 4.16 -29.07 -37.09
N LYS A 344 3.19 -29.84 -37.64
CA LYS A 344 2.68 -29.60 -38.99
C LYS A 344 1.98 -28.25 -39.16
N MET A 345 1.27 -27.79 -38.11
CA MET A 345 0.65 -26.45 -38.09
C MET A 345 1.71 -25.34 -38.07
N TYR A 346 2.80 -25.50 -37.30
CA TYR A 346 3.91 -24.56 -37.31
C TYR A 346 4.46 -24.36 -38.70
N ARG A 347 4.75 -25.44 -39.42
CA ARG A 347 5.25 -25.37 -40.79
C ARG A 347 4.33 -24.59 -41.72
N LYS A 348 3.00 -24.82 -41.62
CA LYS A 348 2.00 -24.06 -42.40
C LYS A 348 1.95 -22.57 -41.99
N SER A 349 2.32 -22.23 -40.77
CA SER A 349 2.27 -20.86 -40.28
C SER A 349 3.42 -19.99 -40.78
N ILE A 350 4.53 -20.60 -41.21
CA ILE A 350 5.74 -19.93 -41.71
C ILE A 350 5.92 -20.03 -43.21
N SER A 351 5.07 -20.86 -43.88
CA SER A 351 5.01 -20.97 -45.34
C SER A 351 4.14 -19.88 -45.94
#